data_656958b0b2605234c178ae7a617a5131
#
_entry.id   656958b0b2605234c178ae7a617a5131
#
_cell.length_a   1.000
_cell.length_b   1.000
_cell.length_c   1.000
_cell.angle_alpha   90.00
_cell.angle_beta   90.00
_cell.angle_gamma   90.00
#
_symmetry.space_group_name_H-M   'P 1'
#
loop_
_entity.id
_entity.type
_entity.pdbx_description
1 polymer ?
#
loop_
_entity_poly.entity_id
_entity_poly.type
_entity_poly.pdbx_seq_one_letter_code
_entity_poly.pdbx_strand_id
1 'polypeptide(L)'
;EANADRLAALETNDNGRAITDVKNAVVYLSGFFRYFGGLADKIEGAVPPLEKQNHFNYTRHEPYGVVAALIPWNAPLLLVIWKLAPGLAAGNTFVIKPHELASVATLELAALFTEAGFPPGVVNVITGTGAEVGEHLVAHPKVAKIAFTGGDVAGRAVYMAAASGFKPVTLELGGKSPAIVFDDADLDNAASSVVMGMFTASGQACIACSRILVHETVYGVFLNKIEGLLSNVKIGD
;
A
#
# COMPACT_ATOMS: atom_id res chain seq x y z
N GLU A 1 2.85 17.60 -1.23
CA GLU A 1 2.23 18.24 -2.40
C GLU A 1 3.25 18.99 -3.26
N ALA A 2 4.09 19.84 -2.69
CA ALA A 2 5.07 20.62 -3.46
C ALA A 2 6.02 19.78 -4.35
N ASN A 3 6.24 18.53 -4.00
CA ASN A 3 7.10 17.60 -4.73
C ASN A 3 6.32 16.57 -5.58
N ALA A 4 5.00 16.75 -5.76
CA ALA A 4 4.15 15.75 -6.41
C ALA A 4 4.59 15.44 -7.85
N ASP A 5 4.88 16.46 -8.64
CA ASP A 5 5.31 16.29 -10.04
C ASP A 5 6.62 15.53 -10.14
N ARG A 6 7.60 15.86 -9.28
CA ARG A 6 8.89 15.18 -9.25
C ARG A 6 8.78 13.72 -8.84
N LEU A 7 8.06 13.45 -7.76
CA LEU A 7 7.84 12.08 -7.29
C LEU A 7 7.06 11.24 -8.31
N ALA A 8 6.05 11.82 -8.96
CA ALA A 8 5.28 11.14 -9.98
C ALA A 8 6.15 10.77 -11.19
N ALA A 9 6.99 11.69 -11.67
CA ALA A 9 7.89 11.41 -12.76
C ALA A 9 8.88 10.27 -12.44
N LEU A 10 9.42 10.25 -11.23
CA LEU A 10 10.34 9.19 -10.79
C LEU A 10 9.65 7.83 -10.72
N GLU A 11 8.45 7.74 -10.14
CA GLU A 11 7.72 6.48 -10.07
C GLU A 11 7.31 5.99 -11.47
N THR A 12 6.84 6.89 -12.35
CA THR A 12 6.50 6.54 -13.74
C THR A 12 7.70 5.99 -14.50
N ASN A 13 8.87 6.60 -14.34
CA ASN A 13 10.09 6.12 -14.98
C ASN A 13 10.55 4.75 -14.46
N ASP A 14 10.33 4.46 -13.19
CA ASP A 14 10.72 3.18 -12.58
C ASP A 14 9.78 2.04 -12.99
N ASN A 15 8.45 2.27 -13.09
CA ASN A 15 7.49 1.18 -13.17
C ASN A 15 6.50 1.24 -14.36
N GLY A 16 6.54 2.28 -15.17
CA GLY A 16 5.70 2.42 -16.38
C GLY A 16 4.23 2.76 -16.10
N ARG A 17 3.88 3.22 -14.90
CA ARG A 17 2.53 3.74 -14.63
C ARG A 17 2.29 5.06 -15.36
N ALA A 18 1.05 5.29 -15.79
CA ALA A 18 0.68 6.56 -16.39
C ALA A 18 0.96 7.74 -15.45
N ILE A 19 1.68 8.75 -15.94
CA ILE A 19 2.11 9.93 -15.15
C ILE A 19 0.94 10.64 -14.46
N THR A 20 -0.21 10.72 -15.14
CA THR A 20 -1.43 11.32 -14.61
C THR A 20 -1.98 10.56 -13.40
N ASP A 21 -1.95 9.23 -13.45
CA ASP A 21 -2.41 8.37 -12.36
C ASP A 21 -1.50 8.52 -11.14
N VAL A 22 -0.19 8.51 -11.35
CA VAL A 22 0.78 8.65 -10.26
C VAL A 22 0.68 10.03 -9.63
N LYS A 23 0.57 11.09 -10.44
CA LYS A 23 0.43 12.45 -9.93
C LYS A 23 -0.83 12.62 -9.06
N ASN A 24 -1.97 12.13 -9.54
CA ASN A 24 -3.22 12.16 -8.79
C ASN A 24 -3.11 11.36 -7.49
N ALA A 25 -2.48 10.19 -7.53
CA ALA A 25 -2.23 9.38 -6.34
C ALA A 25 -1.34 10.12 -5.32
N VAL A 26 -0.25 10.75 -5.74
CA VAL A 26 0.67 11.46 -4.83
C VAL A 26 -0.03 12.65 -4.16
N VAL A 27 -0.83 13.42 -4.90
CA VAL A 27 -1.63 14.50 -4.32
C VAL A 27 -2.63 13.96 -3.30
N TYR A 28 -3.37 12.90 -3.64
CA TYR A 28 -4.31 12.23 -2.73
C TYR A 28 -3.61 11.71 -1.46
N LEU A 29 -2.43 11.14 -1.58
CA LEU A 29 -1.65 10.57 -0.48
C LEU A 29 -1.19 11.61 0.55
N SER A 30 -1.09 12.88 0.19
CA SER A 30 -0.82 13.95 1.16
C SER A 30 -1.92 14.05 2.22
N GLY A 31 -3.14 13.69 1.86
CA GLY A 31 -4.28 13.62 2.78
C GLY A 31 -4.12 12.57 3.87
N PHE A 32 -3.42 11.45 3.59
CA PHE A 32 -3.13 10.42 4.60
C PHE A 32 -2.26 10.97 5.73
N PHE A 33 -1.21 11.70 5.41
CA PHE A 33 -0.36 12.32 6.44
C PHE A 33 -1.14 13.33 7.28
N ARG A 34 -2.01 14.13 6.68
CA ARG A 34 -2.86 15.07 7.43
C ARG A 34 -3.84 14.33 8.34
N TYR A 35 -4.50 13.30 7.82
CA TYR A 35 -5.47 12.51 8.57
C TYR A 35 -4.81 11.82 9.76
N PHE A 36 -3.77 11.02 9.53
CA PHE A 36 -3.10 10.27 10.60
C PHE A 36 -2.30 11.18 11.54
N GLY A 37 -1.71 12.28 11.03
CA GLY A 37 -1.08 13.29 11.88
C GLY A 37 -2.08 13.93 12.85
N GLY A 38 -3.31 14.19 12.39
CA GLY A 38 -4.40 14.67 13.24
C GLY A 38 -4.91 13.65 14.25
N LEU A 39 -4.55 12.37 14.13
CA LEU A 39 -4.91 11.30 15.08
C LEU A 39 -3.79 10.97 16.08
N ALA A 40 -2.57 11.47 15.90
CA ALA A 40 -1.41 11.07 16.68
C ALA A 40 -1.57 11.36 18.20
N ASP A 41 -2.26 12.43 18.56
CA ASP A 41 -2.57 12.81 19.94
C ASP A 41 -3.93 12.29 20.44
N LYS A 42 -4.60 11.41 19.67
CA LYS A 42 -5.95 10.90 19.95
C LYS A 42 -5.99 9.38 20.08
N ILE A 43 -4.84 8.77 20.34
CA ILE A 43 -4.73 7.32 20.58
C ILE A 43 -5.06 7.07 22.05
N GLU A 44 -6.33 6.78 22.32
CA GLU A 44 -6.85 6.59 23.67
C GLU A 44 -6.75 5.14 24.10
N GLY A 45 -6.70 4.93 25.42
CA GLY A 45 -6.89 3.64 26.08
C GLY A 45 -8.28 3.54 26.73
N ALA A 46 -8.48 2.48 27.49
CA ALA A 46 -9.72 2.25 28.23
C ALA A 46 -9.45 1.95 29.71
N VAL A 47 -10.43 2.22 30.55
CA VAL A 47 -10.44 1.81 31.97
C VAL A 47 -11.54 0.76 32.14
N PRO A 48 -11.27 -0.54 31.88
CA PRO A 48 -12.26 -1.60 32.05
C PRO A 48 -12.59 -1.79 33.54
N PRO A 49 -13.86 -1.99 33.89
CA PRO A 49 -14.25 -2.24 35.28
C PRO A 49 -13.69 -3.57 35.79
N LEU A 50 -13.35 -3.61 37.07
CA LEU A 50 -12.93 -4.82 37.78
C LEU A 50 -13.81 -5.04 39.02
N GLU A 51 -14.10 -6.30 39.34
CA GLU A 51 -14.80 -6.68 40.59
C GLU A 51 -13.93 -6.46 41.85
N LYS A 52 -12.60 -6.40 41.68
CA LYS A 52 -11.66 -6.24 42.80
C LYS A 52 -11.51 -4.77 43.19
N GLN A 53 -11.99 -4.38 44.35
CA GLN A 53 -12.04 -3.00 44.84
C GLN A 53 -10.67 -2.33 44.98
N ASN A 54 -9.59 -3.08 45.24
CA ASN A 54 -8.23 -2.54 45.44
C ASN A 54 -7.34 -2.61 44.19
N HIS A 55 -7.96 -2.74 42.99
CA HIS A 55 -7.23 -2.81 41.75
C HIS A 55 -7.74 -1.72 40.78
N PHE A 56 -6.79 -1.05 40.15
CA PHE A 56 -7.03 -0.13 39.01
C PHE A 56 -6.54 -0.79 37.73
N ASN A 57 -7.40 -0.87 36.71
CA ASN A 57 -7.07 -1.47 35.44
C ASN A 57 -7.25 -0.45 34.32
N TYR A 58 -6.26 -0.38 33.45
CA TYR A 58 -6.37 0.44 32.22
C TYR A 58 -5.57 -0.20 31.10
N THR A 59 -5.95 0.14 29.86
CA THR A 59 -5.17 -0.19 28.66
C THR A 59 -4.50 1.05 28.14
N ARG A 60 -3.32 0.88 27.55
CA ARG A 60 -2.59 1.92 26.84
C ARG A 60 -2.06 1.34 25.55
N HIS A 61 -2.23 2.07 24.46
CA HIS A 61 -1.60 1.73 23.19
C HIS A 61 -0.15 2.23 23.19
N GLU A 62 0.77 1.35 22.80
CA GLU A 62 2.19 1.68 22.69
C GLU A 62 2.71 1.31 21.30
N PRO A 63 3.71 2.03 20.75
CA PRO A 63 4.32 1.66 19.48
C PRO A 63 4.99 0.29 19.57
N TYR A 64 5.00 -0.45 18.46
CA TYR A 64 5.79 -1.68 18.35
C TYR A 64 7.30 -1.41 18.43
N GLY A 65 7.74 -0.24 18.02
CA GLY A 65 9.16 0.15 17.88
C GLY A 65 9.59 0.12 16.41
N VAL A 66 10.53 -0.72 16.04
CA VAL A 66 11.03 -0.80 14.66
C VAL A 66 10.13 -1.67 13.81
N VAL A 67 9.58 -1.10 12.74
CA VAL A 67 8.75 -1.78 11.74
C VAL A 67 9.55 -1.97 10.45
N ALA A 68 9.63 -3.20 9.96
CA ALA A 68 10.13 -3.48 8.63
C ALA A 68 8.99 -3.34 7.60
N ALA A 69 9.14 -2.44 6.64
CA ALA A 69 8.18 -2.22 5.56
C ALA A 69 8.77 -2.71 4.22
N LEU A 70 8.22 -3.80 3.68
CA LEU A 70 8.62 -4.31 2.37
C LEU A 70 7.59 -3.85 1.33
N ILE A 71 8.09 -3.15 0.30
CA ILE A 71 7.27 -2.42 -0.67
C ILE A 71 7.46 -3.04 -2.05
N PRO A 72 6.39 -3.34 -2.81
CA PRO A 72 6.46 -3.85 -4.16
C PRO A 72 6.73 -2.74 -5.17
N TRP A 73 6.88 -3.15 -6.44
CA TRP A 73 7.27 -2.28 -7.55
C TRP A 73 6.10 -1.53 -8.23
N ASN A 74 4.87 -2.03 -8.11
CA ASN A 74 3.73 -1.54 -8.92
C ASN A 74 3.16 -0.19 -8.49
N ALA A 75 3.25 0.17 -7.21
CA ALA A 75 2.78 1.46 -6.68
C ALA A 75 3.57 1.85 -5.41
N PRO A 76 4.90 2.01 -5.50
CA PRO A 76 5.76 2.17 -4.33
C PRO A 76 5.38 3.35 -3.44
N LEU A 77 5.11 4.53 -3.98
CA LEU A 77 4.72 5.71 -3.20
C LEU A 77 3.40 5.49 -2.45
N LEU A 78 2.40 4.93 -3.11
CA LEU A 78 1.11 4.61 -2.49
C LEU A 78 1.29 3.66 -1.31
N LEU A 79 1.98 2.56 -1.55
CA LEU A 79 2.08 1.45 -0.61
C LEU A 79 3.03 1.74 0.56
N VAL A 80 4.05 2.57 0.36
CA VAL A 80 4.90 3.03 1.45
C VAL A 80 4.15 4.03 2.34
N ILE A 81 3.42 4.98 1.76
CA ILE A 81 2.70 6.00 2.53
C ILE A 81 1.56 5.37 3.34
N TRP A 82 0.86 4.37 2.81
CA TRP A 82 -0.17 3.63 3.55
C TRP A 82 0.37 2.92 4.81
N LYS A 83 1.67 2.59 4.82
CA LYS A 83 2.33 2.02 6.01
C LYS A 83 2.89 3.09 6.92
N LEU A 84 3.54 4.11 6.34
CA LEU A 84 4.21 5.16 7.10
C LEU A 84 3.25 6.07 7.85
N ALA A 85 2.20 6.56 7.19
CA ALA A 85 1.32 7.56 7.79
C ALA A 85 0.68 7.08 9.11
N PRO A 86 -0.01 5.91 9.17
CA PRO A 86 -0.54 5.39 10.43
C PRO A 86 0.55 4.94 11.40
N GLY A 87 1.64 4.34 10.89
CA GLY A 87 2.66 3.78 11.74
C GLY A 87 3.51 4.85 12.44
N LEU A 88 3.83 5.96 11.76
CA LEU A 88 4.52 7.10 12.36
C LEU A 88 3.63 7.84 13.37
N ALA A 89 2.34 8.03 13.05
CA ALA A 89 1.38 8.61 13.97
C ALA A 89 1.25 7.79 15.27
N ALA A 90 1.40 6.47 15.18
CA ALA A 90 1.44 5.57 16.34
C ALA A 90 2.82 5.52 17.06
N GLY A 91 3.78 6.34 16.66
CA GLY A 91 5.10 6.44 17.32
C GLY A 91 6.13 5.39 16.92
N ASN A 92 5.92 4.65 15.82
CA ASN A 92 6.89 3.67 15.33
C ASN A 92 8.00 4.31 14.50
N THR A 93 9.10 3.58 14.35
CA THR A 93 10.18 3.87 13.40
C THR A 93 10.20 2.82 12.29
N PHE A 94 10.72 3.17 11.12
CA PHE A 94 10.66 2.31 9.95
C PHE A 94 12.02 2.04 9.32
N VAL A 95 12.22 0.79 8.91
CA VAL A 95 13.21 0.40 7.91
C VAL A 95 12.46 -0.10 6.69
N ILE A 96 12.54 0.64 5.62
CA ILE A 96 11.80 0.40 4.37
C ILE A 96 12.73 -0.30 3.39
N LYS A 97 12.27 -1.41 2.82
CA LYS A 97 12.90 -2.04 1.67
C LYS A 97 11.97 -1.91 0.47
N PRO A 98 12.22 -0.97 -0.46
CA PRO A 98 11.50 -0.93 -1.73
C PRO A 98 11.93 -2.10 -2.63
N HIS A 99 11.16 -2.37 -3.67
CA HIS A 99 11.55 -3.32 -4.69
C HIS A 99 12.78 -2.80 -5.44
N GLU A 100 13.71 -3.68 -5.77
CA GLU A 100 14.98 -3.31 -6.42
C GLU A 100 14.82 -2.64 -7.79
N LEU A 101 13.73 -2.95 -8.50
CA LEU A 101 13.39 -2.37 -9.81
C LEU A 101 12.57 -1.06 -9.72
N ALA A 102 12.18 -0.60 -8.53
CA ALA A 102 11.35 0.60 -8.35
C ALA A 102 11.64 1.27 -7.01
N SER A 103 12.88 1.65 -6.78
CA SER A 103 13.33 2.18 -5.49
C SER A 103 13.50 3.69 -5.46
N VAL A 104 13.68 4.35 -6.61
CA VAL A 104 14.10 5.76 -6.67
C VAL A 104 13.07 6.68 -6.04
N ALA A 105 11.80 6.54 -6.39
CA ALA A 105 10.74 7.37 -5.82
C ALA A 105 10.62 7.22 -4.29
N THR A 106 10.86 6.02 -3.74
CA THR A 106 10.85 5.79 -2.29
C THR A 106 12.05 6.43 -1.59
N LEU A 107 13.23 6.41 -2.19
CA LEU A 107 14.42 7.09 -1.66
C LEU A 107 14.22 8.60 -1.62
N GLU A 108 13.67 9.18 -2.68
CA GLU A 108 13.36 10.61 -2.75
C GLU A 108 12.28 11.02 -1.74
N LEU A 109 11.25 10.19 -1.56
CA LEU A 109 10.25 10.41 -0.51
C LEU A 109 10.90 10.40 0.87
N ALA A 110 11.84 9.47 1.15
CA ALA A 110 12.52 9.40 2.45
C ALA A 110 13.32 10.67 2.77
N ALA A 111 13.95 11.29 1.77
CA ALA A 111 14.65 12.56 1.95
C ALA A 111 13.72 13.67 2.46
N LEU A 112 12.47 13.70 1.99
CA LEU A 112 11.48 14.69 2.41
C LEU A 112 11.11 14.60 3.90
N PHE A 113 11.24 13.43 4.54
CA PHE A 113 11.04 13.33 5.99
C PHE A 113 12.12 14.09 6.76
N THR A 114 13.37 14.04 6.30
CA THR A 114 14.45 14.83 6.89
C THR A 114 14.21 16.34 6.72
N GLU A 115 13.80 16.75 5.51
CA GLU A 115 13.45 18.15 5.23
C GLU A 115 12.25 18.63 6.08
N ALA A 116 11.30 17.74 6.36
CA ALA A 116 10.14 18.02 7.22
C ALA A 116 10.47 18.02 8.72
N GLY A 117 11.73 17.78 9.11
CA GLY A 117 12.19 17.86 10.50
C GLY A 117 11.99 16.58 11.31
N PHE A 118 11.75 15.44 10.68
CA PHE A 118 11.74 14.16 11.39
C PHE A 118 13.15 13.85 11.93
N PRO A 119 13.26 13.34 13.19
CA PRO A 119 14.54 12.98 13.75
C PRO A 119 15.26 11.92 12.93
N PRO A 120 16.61 11.96 12.83
CA PRO A 120 17.38 10.91 12.18
C PRO A 120 17.04 9.52 12.74
N GLY A 121 16.91 8.53 11.86
CA GLY A 121 16.61 7.15 12.25
C GLY A 121 15.11 6.82 12.39
N VAL A 122 14.21 7.79 12.27
CA VAL A 122 12.75 7.52 12.28
C VAL A 122 12.30 6.86 11.00
N VAL A 123 12.76 7.34 9.84
CA VAL A 123 12.48 6.75 8.52
C VAL A 123 13.80 6.43 7.84
N ASN A 124 14.02 5.16 7.54
CA ASN A 124 15.24 4.66 6.91
C ASN A 124 14.87 3.82 5.69
N VAL A 125 15.66 3.92 4.62
CA VAL A 125 15.48 3.09 3.42
C VAL A 125 16.76 2.31 3.17
N ILE A 126 16.59 1.01 2.89
CA ILE A 126 17.68 0.12 2.46
C ILE A 126 17.28 -0.51 1.13
N THR A 127 18.21 -0.58 0.21
CA THR A 127 18.03 -1.17 -1.13
C THR A 127 18.71 -2.54 -1.22
N GLY A 128 18.23 -3.38 -2.11
CA GLY A 128 18.76 -4.72 -2.38
C GLY A 128 17.64 -5.70 -2.70
N THR A 129 18.00 -6.92 -3.04
CA THR A 129 17.04 -7.98 -3.38
C THR A 129 16.29 -8.50 -2.15
N GLY A 130 15.21 -9.22 -2.40
CA GLY A 130 14.45 -9.90 -1.33
C GLY A 130 15.30 -10.89 -0.56
N ALA A 131 16.13 -11.68 -1.26
CA ALA A 131 16.97 -12.72 -0.66
C ALA A 131 18.15 -12.12 0.15
N GLU A 132 18.81 -11.09 -0.39
CA GLU A 132 20.01 -10.53 0.25
C GLU A 132 19.69 -9.60 1.42
N VAL A 133 18.66 -8.78 1.29
CA VAL A 133 18.32 -7.73 2.27
C VAL A 133 17.02 -8.03 2.98
N GLY A 134 16.00 -8.47 2.23
CA GLY A 134 14.65 -8.69 2.76
C GLY A 134 14.62 -9.75 3.85
N GLU A 135 15.26 -10.91 3.64
CA GLU A 135 15.31 -12.01 4.61
C GLU A 135 16.00 -11.57 5.90
N HIS A 136 17.16 -10.91 5.79
CA HIS A 136 17.90 -10.41 6.95
C HIS A 136 17.11 -9.36 7.72
N LEU A 137 16.41 -8.46 7.02
CA LEU A 137 15.58 -7.44 7.65
C LEU A 137 14.43 -8.08 8.44
N VAL A 138 13.72 -9.05 7.84
CA VAL A 138 12.58 -9.75 8.48
C VAL A 138 13.04 -10.55 9.69
N ALA A 139 14.18 -11.22 9.59
CA ALA A 139 14.75 -12.05 10.68
C ALA A 139 15.36 -11.20 11.81
N HIS A 140 15.69 -9.93 11.58
CA HIS A 140 16.47 -9.12 12.51
C HIS A 140 15.79 -8.99 13.88
N PRO A 141 16.47 -9.27 15.01
CA PRO A 141 15.84 -9.35 16.34
C PRO A 141 15.25 -8.02 16.84
N LYS A 142 15.77 -6.88 16.38
CA LYS A 142 15.23 -5.55 16.73
C LYS A 142 14.00 -5.15 15.93
N VAL A 143 13.64 -5.87 14.86
CA VAL A 143 12.40 -5.63 14.12
C VAL A 143 11.25 -6.26 14.89
N ALA A 144 10.33 -5.42 15.34
CA ALA A 144 9.21 -5.83 16.19
C ALA A 144 7.93 -6.15 15.39
N LYS A 145 7.77 -5.57 14.19
CA LYS A 145 6.61 -5.81 13.30
C LYS A 145 7.04 -5.77 11.84
N ILE A 146 6.33 -6.53 11.02
CA ILE A 146 6.55 -6.56 9.56
C ILE A 146 5.27 -6.12 8.86
N ALA A 147 5.42 -5.19 7.89
CA ALA A 147 4.37 -4.76 6.98
C ALA A 147 4.81 -5.06 5.55
N PHE A 148 4.30 -6.14 5.00
CA PHE A 148 4.66 -6.64 3.67
C PHE A 148 3.55 -6.37 2.66
N THR A 149 3.93 -5.96 1.45
CA THR A 149 3.06 -5.99 0.27
C THR A 149 3.84 -6.59 -0.89
N GLY A 150 3.29 -7.60 -1.57
CA GLY A 150 3.96 -8.28 -2.67
C GLY A 150 3.25 -9.56 -3.13
N GLY A 151 3.96 -10.44 -3.81
CA GLY A 151 3.45 -11.73 -4.25
C GLY A 151 3.30 -12.74 -3.11
N ASP A 152 2.43 -13.72 -3.31
CA ASP A 152 2.09 -14.76 -2.33
C ASP A 152 3.28 -15.65 -1.93
N VAL A 153 4.16 -15.96 -2.86
CA VAL A 153 5.37 -16.76 -2.58
C VAL A 153 6.29 -16.03 -1.60
N ALA A 154 6.59 -14.76 -1.87
CA ALA A 154 7.41 -13.93 -0.97
C ALA A 154 6.68 -13.65 0.35
N GLY A 155 5.36 -13.41 0.31
CA GLY A 155 4.54 -13.21 1.49
C GLY A 155 4.56 -14.43 2.42
N ARG A 156 4.51 -15.64 1.88
CA ARG A 156 4.65 -16.88 2.64
C ARG A 156 6.02 -16.98 3.31
N ALA A 157 7.10 -16.69 2.58
CA ALA A 157 8.45 -16.71 3.12
C ALA A 157 8.62 -15.70 4.28
N VAL A 158 8.12 -14.49 4.09
CA VAL A 158 8.10 -13.43 5.12
C VAL A 158 7.31 -13.88 6.35
N TYR A 159 6.13 -14.48 6.17
CA TYR A 159 5.30 -14.94 7.28
C TYR A 159 5.98 -16.06 8.08
N MET A 160 6.59 -17.02 7.39
CA MET A 160 7.34 -18.11 8.04
C MET A 160 8.55 -17.59 8.82
N ALA A 161 9.31 -16.65 8.24
CA ALA A 161 10.45 -16.03 8.92
C ALA A 161 10.00 -15.21 10.16
N ALA A 162 8.90 -14.49 10.06
CA ALA A 162 8.33 -13.74 11.17
C ALA A 162 7.84 -14.64 12.32
N ALA A 163 7.26 -15.80 11.98
CA ALA A 163 6.74 -16.75 12.96
C ALA A 163 7.81 -17.26 13.92
N SER A 164 9.06 -17.44 13.45
CA SER A 164 10.17 -17.87 14.31
C SER A 164 10.51 -16.89 15.44
N GLY A 165 10.15 -15.60 15.26
CA GLY A 165 10.34 -14.55 16.26
C GLY A 165 9.03 -14.06 16.90
N PHE A 166 7.90 -14.73 16.64
CA PHE A 166 6.55 -14.31 17.06
C PHE A 166 6.21 -12.86 16.67
N LYS A 167 6.75 -12.39 15.55
CA LYS A 167 6.56 -11.00 15.11
C LYS A 167 5.17 -10.83 14.47
N PRO A 168 4.40 -9.81 14.85
CA PRO A 168 3.18 -9.44 14.15
C PRO A 168 3.46 -9.09 12.69
N VAL A 169 2.65 -9.62 11.77
CA VAL A 169 2.78 -9.40 10.34
C VAL A 169 1.46 -8.86 9.77
N THR A 170 1.56 -7.86 8.91
CA THR A 170 0.49 -7.47 7.99
C THR A 170 0.91 -7.88 6.58
N LEU A 171 0.09 -8.67 5.91
CA LEU A 171 0.30 -9.13 4.54
C LEU A 171 -0.75 -8.52 3.62
N GLU A 172 -0.28 -7.81 2.59
CA GLU A 172 -1.07 -7.38 1.45
C GLU A 172 -0.55 -8.13 0.22
N LEU A 173 -1.39 -8.97 -0.37
CA LEU A 173 -0.98 -9.92 -1.39
C LEU A 173 -1.72 -9.69 -2.71
N GLY A 174 -1.38 -10.48 -3.73
CA GLY A 174 -2.04 -10.45 -5.01
C GLY A 174 -3.48 -11.01 -4.97
N GLY A 175 -4.20 -10.81 -6.04
CA GLY A 175 -5.56 -11.28 -6.19
C GLY A 175 -5.99 -11.41 -7.64
N LYS A 176 -7.21 -11.94 -7.81
CA LYS A 176 -7.95 -12.03 -9.05
C LYS A 176 -9.39 -11.60 -8.78
N SER A 177 -9.54 -10.30 -8.52
CA SER A 177 -10.80 -9.69 -8.08
C SER A 177 -11.90 -9.86 -9.13
N PRO A 178 -13.11 -10.31 -8.76
CA PRO A 178 -14.24 -10.36 -9.68
C PRO A 178 -14.94 -8.99 -9.76
N ALA A 179 -15.41 -8.61 -10.94
CA ALA A 179 -16.47 -7.63 -11.15
C ALA A 179 -17.72 -8.39 -11.55
N ILE A 180 -18.84 -8.14 -10.87
CA ILE A 180 -20.11 -8.84 -11.10
C ILE A 180 -21.12 -7.84 -11.63
N VAL A 181 -21.68 -8.10 -12.81
CA VAL A 181 -22.64 -7.24 -13.51
C VAL A 181 -23.98 -7.98 -13.64
N PHE A 182 -24.98 -7.51 -12.90
CA PHE A 182 -26.34 -8.03 -12.96
C PHE A 182 -27.14 -7.39 -14.10
N ASP A 183 -28.32 -7.93 -14.40
CA ASP A 183 -29.20 -7.50 -15.49
C ASP A 183 -29.87 -6.13 -15.25
N ASP A 184 -29.95 -5.69 -14.01
CA ASP A 184 -30.47 -4.39 -13.58
C ASP A 184 -29.39 -3.31 -13.43
N ALA A 185 -28.12 -3.62 -13.75
CA ALA A 185 -27.02 -2.66 -13.65
C ALA A 185 -27.10 -1.55 -14.70
N ASP A 186 -26.61 -0.35 -14.33
CA ASP A 186 -26.27 0.68 -15.33
C ASP A 186 -25.04 0.22 -16.12
N LEU A 187 -25.29 -0.32 -17.33
CA LEU A 187 -24.26 -0.95 -18.15
C LEU A 187 -23.19 0.02 -18.66
N ASP A 188 -23.47 1.32 -18.81
CA ASP A 188 -22.48 2.32 -19.22
C ASP A 188 -21.52 2.61 -18.09
N ASN A 189 -22.05 2.82 -16.91
CA ASN A 189 -21.24 3.01 -15.71
C ASN A 189 -20.45 1.74 -15.36
N ALA A 190 -21.07 0.57 -15.43
CA ALA A 190 -20.44 -0.71 -15.17
C ALA A 190 -19.27 -0.97 -16.14
N ALA A 191 -19.44 -0.74 -17.44
CA ALA A 191 -18.40 -0.92 -18.44
C ALA A 191 -17.21 0.03 -18.20
N SER A 192 -17.50 1.31 -17.94
CA SER A 192 -16.47 2.30 -17.63
C SER A 192 -15.71 1.93 -16.35
N SER A 193 -16.41 1.52 -15.30
CA SER A 193 -15.81 1.12 -14.00
C SER A 193 -14.94 -0.13 -14.15
N VAL A 194 -15.36 -1.11 -14.93
CA VAL A 194 -14.57 -2.33 -15.20
C VAL A 194 -13.29 -2.00 -15.96
N VAL A 195 -13.37 -1.18 -17.01
CA VAL A 195 -12.19 -0.78 -17.79
C VAL A 195 -11.22 0.00 -16.90
N MET A 196 -11.70 0.98 -16.14
CA MET A 196 -10.84 1.72 -15.20
C MET A 196 -10.24 0.81 -14.13
N GLY A 197 -11.03 -0.07 -13.52
CA GLY A 197 -10.57 -0.98 -12.48
C GLY A 197 -9.57 -2.03 -12.97
N MET A 198 -9.64 -2.41 -14.26
CA MET A 198 -8.68 -3.34 -14.86
C MET A 198 -7.38 -2.65 -15.24
N PHE A 199 -7.43 -1.45 -15.81
CA PHE A 199 -6.24 -0.77 -16.34
C PHE A 199 -5.54 0.15 -15.32
N THR A 200 -6.03 0.26 -14.10
CA THR A 200 -5.31 0.93 -13.01
C THR A 200 -3.88 0.40 -12.89
N ALA A 201 -2.92 1.30 -12.75
CA ALA A 201 -1.49 0.99 -12.72
C ALA A 201 -1.03 0.16 -13.94
N SER A 202 -1.56 0.46 -15.13
CA SER A 202 -1.27 -0.28 -16.38
C SER A 202 -1.62 -1.77 -16.28
N GLY A 203 -2.70 -2.11 -15.55
CA GLY A 203 -3.15 -3.48 -15.31
C GLY A 203 -2.38 -4.23 -14.24
N GLN A 204 -1.50 -3.57 -13.50
CA GLN A 204 -0.57 -4.17 -12.53
C GLN A 204 -1.01 -3.93 -11.09
N ALA A 205 -2.30 -3.95 -10.81
CA ALA A 205 -2.86 -3.75 -9.48
C ALA A 205 -3.34 -5.07 -8.86
N CYS A 206 -3.06 -5.26 -7.57
CA CYS A 206 -3.53 -6.42 -6.80
C CYS A 206 -5.06 -6.51 -6.76
N ILE A 207 -5.75 -5.38 -6.87
CA ILE A 207 -7.22 -5.25 -6.88
C ILE A 207 -7.82 -5.19 -8.28
N ALA A 208 -7.02 -5.36 -9.36
CA ALA A 208 -7.53 -5.29 -10.73
C ALA A 208 -8.69 -6.27 -10.95
N CYS A 209 -9.75 -5.79 -11.59
CA CYS A 209 -10.95 -6.58 -11.92
C CYS A 209 -10.66 -7.55 -13.07
N SER A 210 -9.80 -8.56 -12.80
CA SER A 210 -9.29 -9.47 -13.81
C SER A 210 -10.27 -10.58 -14.23
N ARG A 211 -11.45 -10.64 -13.58
CA ARG A 211 -12.55 -11.54 -13.92
C ARG A 211 -13.84 -10.75 -13.96
N ILE A 212 -14.51 -10.76 -15.10
CA ILE A 212 -15.78 -10.07 -15.28
C ILE A 212 -16.86 -11.12 -15.44
N LEU A 213 -17.79 -11.17 -14.47
CA LEU A 213 -18.93 -12.08 -14.45
C LEU A 213 -20.18 -11.28 -14.82
N VAL A 214 -20.77 -11.58 -15.96
CA VAL A 214 -21.88 -10.80 -16.51
C VAL A 214 -23.11 -11.69 -16.62
N HIS A 215 -24.27 -11.18 -16.18
CA HIS A 215 -25.54 -11.87 -16.35
C HIS A 215 -25.82 -12.13 -17.85
N GLU A 216 -26.29 -13.32 -18.17
CA GLU A 216 -26.43 -13.80 -19.59
C GLU A 216 -27.28 -12.89 -20.47
N THR A 217 -28.35 -12.31 -19.91
CA THR A 217 -29.29 -11.46 -20.67
C THR A 217 -28.68 -10.14 -21.13
N VAL A 218 -27.66 -9.63 -20.44
CA VAL A 218 -27.00 -8.36 -20.77
C VAL A 218 -25.60 -8.55 -21.34
N TYR A 219 -25.10 -9.79 -21.43
CA TYR A 219 -23.72 -10.10 -21.83
C TYR A 219 -23.33 -9.48 -23.18
N GLY A 220 -24.14 -9.66 -24.22
CA GLY A 220 -23.79 -9.14 -25.56
C GLY A 220 -23.76 -7.61 -25.62
N VAL A 221 -24.71 -6.95 -24.94
CA VAL A 221 -24.75 -5.47 -24.87
C VAL A 221 -23.58 -4.95 -24.09
N PHE A 222 -23.26 -5.58 -22.95
CA PHE A 222 -22.15 -5.19 -22.11
C PHE A 222 -20.80 -5.36 -22.82
N LEU A 223 -20.60 -6.49 -23.54
CA LEU A 223 -19.38 -6.74 -24.31
C LEU A 223 -19.13 -5.67 -25.37
N ASN A 224 -20.18 -5.31 -26.15
CA ASN A 224 -20.06 -4.23 -27.13
C ASN A 224 -19.65 -2.89 -26.52
N LYS A 225 -20.13 -2.57 -25.30
CA LYS A 225 -19.74 -1.36 -24.59
C LYS A 225 -18.27 -1.40 -24.19
N ILE A 226 -17.80 -2.53 -23.65
CA ILE A 226 -16.38 -2.73 -23.32
C ILE A 226 -15.50 -2.57 -24.56
N GLU A 227 -15.84 -3.23 -25.68
CA GLU A 227 -15.10 -3.12 -26.95
C GLU A 227 -15.02 -1.67 -27.45
N GLY A 228 -16.13 -0.92 -27.36
CA GLY A 228 -16.15 0.50 -27.70
C GLY A 228 -15.22 1.36 -26.86
N LEU A 229 -15.12 1.08 -25.56
CA LEU A 229 -14.18 1.78 -24.65
C LEU A 229 -12.72 1.40 -24.95
N LEU A 230 -12.44 0.11 -25.16
CA LEU A 230 -11.11 -0.40 -25.43
C LEU A 230 -10.52 0.10 -26.74
N SER A 231 -11.34 0.39 -27.75
CA SER A 231 -10.88 0.94 -29.03
C SER A 231 -10.15 2.29 -28.91
N ASN A 232 -10.35 3.01 -27.80
CA ASN A 232 -9.73 4.29 -27.51
C ASN A 232 -8.48 4.19 -26.60
N VAL A 233 -8.18 2.99 -26.10
CA VAL A 233 -7.02 2.77 -25.21
C VAL A 233 -5.74 2.80 -26.04
N LYS A 234 -4.83 3.69 -25.68
CA LYS A 234 -3.48 3.76 -26.28
C LYS A 234 -2.54 2.87 -25.49
N ILE A 235 -1.78 2.03 -26.19
CA ILE A 235 -0.74 1.17 -25.64
C ILE A 235 0.59 1.67 -26.18
N GLY A 236 1.52 1.99 -25.30
CA GLY A 236 2.84 2.52 -25.64
C GLY A 236 3.42 3.36 -24.50
N ASP A 237 4.57 3.96 -24.78
CA ASP A 237 5.26 4.87 -23.85
C ASP A 237 4.57 6.25 -23.79
#